data_1744f9895cc864af27e6276a15496e9e
#
_entry.id   1744f9895cc864af27e6276a15496e9e
#
_cell.length_a   1.000
_cell.length_b   1.000
_cell.length_c   1.000
_cell.angle_alpha   90.00
_cell.angle_beta   90.00
_cell.angle_gamma   90.00
#
_symmetry.space_group_name_H-M   'P 1'
#
loop_
_entity.id
_entity.type
_entity.pdbx_description
1 polymer ?
#
loop_
_entity_poly.entity_id
_entity_poly.type
_entity_poly.pdbx_seq_one_letter_code
_entity_poly.pdbx_strand_id
1 'polypeptide(L)'
;MKSKSRFLYLLIGVAFILSACGNGTPTSAPVDSTTVPSGDSTSVPGDDLTPIDLQVGYGVKGSWFELYFTDPANPFSSQGTGGVDGPLVKAIDNAKLSIDVAAYSISLNSVRYALINAHDRGVTVRAVMESENMDRSDVQAMLEAGIPIVGDNQQGLMHDKFIVIDRSEVWMGSMNFTDSGAYDDNNNVMRVFSTKVAEDYSVEFKEMFEDNKFGPDVVAETPNPKVTIDGTELEVFFSPDDHVLNSLYDALSKAESSIYFLAYSFTSNELGDIVREKAAEGLTVKGVMDEEQIASNTGTEYDPFLQADLDVKKDGNEGLMHHKVFIIDEKIVAFGSYNFSNSAEEKNDENLIIIHNEQIAQQYMQEFQRVYSHAHE
;
A
#
# COMPACT_ATOMS: atom_id res chain seq x y z
N MET A 1 39.66 -37.49 15.78
CA MET A 1 39.35 -38.86 15.32
C MET A 1 38.34 -38.75 14.21
N LYS A 2 38.66 -39.29 13.05
CA LYS A 2 37.91 -39.22 11.77
C LYS A 2 36.78 -40.28 11.76
N SER A 3 35.60 -39.92 11.29
CA SER A 3 34.67 -40.89 10.72
C SER A 3 34.04 -40.32 9.45
N LYS A 4 34.33 -40.93 8.32
CA LYS A 4 33.74 -40.70 7.00
C LYS A 4 32.59 -41.68 6.85
N SER A 5 31.41 -41.24 6.48
CA SER A 5 30.32 -42.09 5.98
C SER A 5 30.08 -41.79 4.50
N ARG A 6 30.05 -42.85 3.71
CA ARG A 6 29.88 -42.89 2.26
C ARG A 6 28.41 -43.02 1.92
N PHE A 7 27.92 -42.21 0.99
CA PHE A 7 26.59 -42.37 0.39
C PHE A 7 26.70 -43.21 -0.89
N LEU A 8 25.79 -44.15 -0.99
CA LEU A 8 25.66 -45.10 -2.11
C LEU A 8 24.51 -44.60 -3.03
N TYR A 9 24.80 -44.41 -4.33
CA TYR A 9 23.80 -44.09 -5.35
C TYR A 9 23.08 -45.33 -5.84
N LEU A 10 21.73 -45.29 -5.83
CA LEU A 10 20.89 -46.33 -6.44
C LEU A 10 20.20 -45.71 -7.69
N LEU A 11 20.58 -46.23 -8.87
CA LEU A 11 19.95 -45.94 -10.17
C LEU A 11 18.77 -46.89 -10.36
N ILE A 12 17.57 -46.36 -10.60
CA ILE A 12 16.40 -47.12 -11.05
C ILE A 12 16.02 -46.62 -12.44
N GLY A 13 16.12 -47.51 -13.43
CA GLY A 13 15.73 -47.28 -14.81
C GLY A 13 14.19 -47.44 -14.97
N VAL A 14 13.63 -46.59 -15.84
CA VAL A 14 12.22 -46.63 -16.26
C VAL A 14 12.14 -47.20 -17.67
N ALA A 15 11.36 -48.25 -17.83
CA ALA A 15 11.06 -48.89 -19.12
C ALA A 15 9.79 -48.24 -19.73
N PHE A 16 9.91 -47.87 -21.01
CA PHE A 16 8.78 -47.48 -21.86
C PHE A 16 7.99 -48.71 -22.34
N ILE A 17 6.67 -48.61 -22.27
CA ILE A 17 5.75 -49.48 -22.99
C ILE A 17 4.87 -48.58 -23.90
N LEU A 18 5.07 -48.73 -25.20
CA LEU A 18 4.17 -48.27 -26.25
C LEU A 18 3.08 -49.29 -26.50
N SER A 19 1.83 -48.88 -26.54
CA SER A 19 0.77 -49.69 -27.15
C SER A 19 -0.13 -48.76 -28.00
N ALA A 20 -0.35 -49.18 -29.24
CA ALA A 20 -1.07 -48.46 -30.27
C ALA A 20 -2.44 -49.10 -30.57
N CYS A 21 -3.30 -48.30 -31.19
CA CYS A 21 -4.44 -48.63 -32.07
C CYS A 21 -5.81 -48.89 -31.51
N GLY A 22 -6.77 -48.13 -32.02
CA GLY A 22 -8.18 -48.44 -32.04
C GLY A 22 -9.05 -47.29 -32.53
N ASN A 23 -9.35 -47.26 -33.85
CA ASN A 23 -10.31 -46.36 -34.53
C ASN A 23 -11.73 -46.68 -34.10
N GLY A 24 -12.53 -45.64 -33.86
CA GLY A 24 -13.98 -45.74 -33.73
C GLY A 24 -14.61 -44.38 -33.69
N THR A 25 -15.08 -43.90 -34.86
CA THR A 25 -15.98 -42.74 -35.00
C THR A 25 -17.42 -43.11 -34.64
N PRO A 26 -18.08 -42.27 -33.82
CA PRO A 26 -19.54 -42.13 -33.92
C PRO A 26 -19.95 -40.74 -34.42
N THR A 27 -20.71 -40.73 -35.47
CA THR A 27 -21.51 -39.65 -35.99
C THR A 27 -22.42 -39.03 -34.94
N SER A 28 -22.28 -37.73 -34.70
CA SER A 28 -23.26 -36.95 -33.93
C SER A 28 -24.15 -36.12 -34.85
N ALA A 29 -25.43 -36.18 -34.58
CA ALA A 29 -26.47 -35.37 -35.21
C ALA A 29 -26.37 -33.87 -34.78
N PRO A 30 -26.90 -32.92 -35.58
CA PRO A 30 -26.80 -31.51 -35.27
C PRO A 30 -27.78 -31.13 -34.15
N VAL A 31 -27.27 -30.47 -33.12
CA VAL A 31 -28.08 -29.83 -32.09
C VAL A 31 -28.33 -28.38 -32.51
N ASP A 32 -29.59 -28.04 -32.56
CA ASP A 32 -30.15 -26.73 -32.88
C ASP A 32 -29.64 -25.66 -31.91
N SER A 33 -28.95 -24.65 -32.44
CA SER A 33 -28.44 -23.53 -31.65
C SER A 33 -29.52 -22.47 -31.50
N THR A 34 -30.20 -22.48 -30.37
CA THR A 34 -31.01 -21.32 -29.93
C THR A 34 -30.06 -20.20 -29.52
N THR A 35 -30.00 -19.17 -30.34
CA THR A 35 -29.32 -17.89 -30.03
C THR A 35 -30.01 -17.20 -28.86
N VAL A 36 -29.28 -17.12 -27.74
CA VAL A 36 -29.58 -16.20 -26.64
C VAL A 36 -29.15 -14.80 -27.10
N PRO A 37 -29.98 -13.74 -26.97
CA PRO A 37 -29.57 -12.41 -27.30
C PRO A 37 -28.46 -11.99 -26.30
N SER A 38 -27.28 -11.68 -26.81
CA SER A 38 -26.22 -11.00 -26.05
C SER A 38 -26.74 -9.62 -25.64
N GLY A 39 -26.98 -9.44 -24.35
CA GLY A 39 -27.18 -8.12 -23.77
C GLY A 39 -25.98 -7.24 -24.10
N ASP A 40 -26.28 -6.09 -24.64
CA ASP A 40 -25.33 -5.03 -24.96
C ASP A 40 -24.71 -4.54 -23.63
N SER A 41 -23.59 -5.12 -23.22
CA SER A 41 -22.77 -4.57 -22.16
C SER A 41 -22.04 -3.38 -22.78
N THR A 42 -22.56 -2.19 -22.58
CA THR A 42 -21.79 -0.96 -22.76
C THR A 42 -20.62 -1.01 -21.79
N SER A 43 -19.48 -1.54 -22.22
CA SER A 43 -18.21 -1.38 -21.53
C SER A 43 -17.93 0.12 -21.50
N VAL A 44 -17.96 0.70 -20.31
CA VAL A 44 -17.29 1.98 -20.05
C VAL A 44 -15.83 1.75 -20.47
N PRO A 45 -15.19 2.66 -21.24
CA PRO A 45 -13.78 2.54 -21.54
C PRO A 45 -13.00 2.70 -20.22
N GLY A 46 -12.74 1.62 -19.53
CA GLY A 46 -11.75 1.54 -18.49
C GLY A 46 -10.42 1.22 -19.15
N ASP A 47 -9.37 1.95 -18.85
CA ASP A 47 -8.01 1.58 -19.27
C ASP A 47 -7.76 0.15 -18.83
N ASP A 48 -7.34 -0.71 -19.74
CA ASP A 48 -6.93 -2.07 -19.40
C ASP A 48 -5.69 -1.99 -18.50
N LEU A 49 -5.81 -2.41 -17.24
CA LEU A 49 -4.67 -2.45 -16.33
C LEU A 49 -3.63 -3.44 -16.84
N THR A 50 -2.39 -2.99 -16.90
CA THR A 50 -1.26 -3.83 -17.31
C THR A 50 -0.52 -4.34 -16.08
N PRO A 51 -0.36 -5.66 -15.90
CA PRO A 51 0.45 -6.21 -14.82
C PRO A 51 1.90 -5.71 -14.86
N ILE A 52 2.46 -5.46 -13.68
CA ILE A 52 3.89 -5.18 -13.47
C ILE A 52 4.48 -6.39 -12.78
N ASP A 53 5.39 -7.09 -13.46
CA ASP A 53 6.06 -8.26 -12.91
C ASP A 53 7.14 -7.84 -11.90
N LEU A 54 7.02 -8.30 -10.67
CA LEU A 54 8.05 -8.23 -9.64
C LEU A 54 8.44 -9.64 -9.23
N GLN A 55 9.67 -9.82 -8.77
CA GLN A 55 10.12 -11.11 -8.21
C GLN A 55 9.49 -11.33 -6.83
N VAL A 56 9.35 -10.26 -6.04
CA VAL A 56 8.71 -10.24 -4.71
C VAL A 56 7.62 -9.17 -4.73
N GLY A 57 6.38 -9.59 -4.51
CA GLY A 57 5.22 -8.71 -4.64
C GLY A 57 4.63 -8.71 -6.05
N TYR A 58 3.74 -7.79 -6.29
CA TYR A 58 3.07 -7.63 -7.58
C TYR A 58 2.60 -6.19 -7.76
N GLY A 59 2.27 -5.82 -8.98
CA GLY A 59 1.76 -4.50 -9.27
C GLY A 59 0.97 -4.45 -10.56
N VAL A 60 0.29 -3.32 -10.75
CA VAL A 60 -0.45 -2.99 -11.97
C VAL A 60 -0.18 -1.55 -12.38
N LYS A 61 -0.30 -1.29 -13.67
CA LYS A 61 -0.15 0.03 -14.26
C LYS A 61 -1.43 0.41 -15.02
N GLY A 62 -1.95 1.59 -14.73
CA GLY A 62 -2.92 2.33 -15.52
C GLY A 62 -2.27 3.45 -16.33
N SER A 63 -3.09 4.33 -16.93
CA SER A 63 -2.61 5.48 -17.70
C SER A 63 -1.93 6.56 -16.83
N TRP A 64 -2.38 6.75 -15.60
CA TRP A 64 -1.96 7.81 -14.70
C TRP A 64 -1.40 7.33 -13.37
N PHE A 65 -1.32 6.00 -13.13
CA PHE A 65 -0.81 5.42 -11.89
C PHE A 65 -0.07 4.11 -12.12
N GLU A 66 0.75 3.75 -11.14
CA GLU A 66 1.27 2.42 -10.89
C GLU A 66 0.95 2.07 -9.43
N LEU A 67 0.41 0.87 -9.18
CA LEU A 67 0.06 0.38 -7.85
C LEU A 67 0.82 -0.91 -7.57
N TYR A 68 1.41 -1.01 -6.39
CA TYR A 68 2.26 -2.11 -5.97
C TYR A 68 1.85 -2.63 -4.60
N PHE A 69 2.00 -3.93 -4.41
CA PHE A 69 1.85 -4.60 -3.12
C PHE A 69 3.09 -5.44 -2.84
N THR A 70 3.56 -5.41 -1.59
CA THR A 70 4.60 -6.31 -1.10
C THR A 70 4.03 -7.71 -0.90
N ASP A 71 4.88 -8.72 -0.95
CA ASP A 71 4.49 -10.10 -0.67
C ASP A 71 5.52 -10.78 0.25
N PRO A 72 5.40 -10.59 1.58
CA PRO A 72 6.32 -11.18 2.55
C PRO A 72 6.27 -12.71 2.56
N ALA A 73 5.17 -13.33 2.14
CA ALA A 73 5.03 -14.78 2.05
C ALA A 73 5.77 -15.38 0.83
N ASN A 74 6.27 -14.54 -0.07
CA ASN A 74 7.03 -14.98 -1.25
C ASN A 74 8.35 -15.64 -0.82
N PRO A 75 8.69 -16.85 -1.34
CA PRO A 75 9.92 -17.56 -0.95
C PRO A 75 11.22 -16.79 -1.20
N PHE A 76 11.17 -15.76 -2.04
CA PHE A 76 12.34 -14.92 -2.37
C PHE A 76 12.42 -13.63 -1.54
N SER A 77 11.43 -13.32 -0.69
CA SER A 77 11.41 -12.10 0.13
C SER A 77 12.67 -11.96 0.99
N SER A 78 13.13 -13.06 1.60
CA SER A 78 14.34 -13.09 2.42
C SER A 78 15.65 -12.76 1.67
N GLN A 79 15.62 -12.64 0.34
CA GLN A 79 16.78 -12.19 -0.44
C GLN A 79 16.93 -10.66 -0.43
N GLY A 80 15.89 -9.91 -0.03
CA GLY A 80 15.91 -8.46 0.02
C GLY A 80 16.14 -7.77 -1.33
N THR A 81 15.65 -8.37 -2.42
CA THR A 81 15.82 -7.86 -3.80
C THR A 81 14.63 -8.24 -4.67
N GLY A 82 14.36 -7.39 -5.69
CA GLY A 82 13.32 -7.67 -6.68
C GLY A 82 11.91 -7.31 -6.25
N GLY A 83 11.78 -6.53 -5.19
CA GLY A 83 10.51 -6.02 -4.66
C GLY A 83 10.12 -4.66 -5.23
N VAL A 84 9.23 -3.98 -4.51
CA VAL A 84 8.67 -2.66 -4.85
C VAL A 84 9.75 -1.57 -4.90
N ASP A 85 10.87 -1.75 -4.21
CA ASP A 85 12.00 -0.84 -4.24
C ASP A 85 12.63 -0.71 -5.65
N GLY A 86 12.60 -1.75 -6.47
CA GLY A 86 13.14 -1.70 -7.82
C GLY A 86 12.51 -0.63 -8.72
N PRO A 87 11.18 -0.60 -8.90
CA PRO A 87 10.48 0.49 -9.60
C PRO A 87 10.71 1.87 -8.99
N LEU A 88 10.73 2.00 -7.66
CA LEU A 88 10.99 3.26 -6.96
C LEU A 88 12.41 3.77 -7.24
N VAL A 89 13.43 2.92 -7.11
CA VAL A 89 14.83 3.26 -7.45
C VAL A 89 14.94 3.72 -8.90
N LYS A 90 14.28 3.03 -9.83
CA LYS A 90 14.25 3.44 -11.23
C LYS A 90 13.63 4.82 -11.45
N ALA A 91 12.59 5.18 -10.69
CA ALA A 91 12.01 6.51 -10.75
C ALA A 91 12.98 7.57 -10.21
N ILE A 92 13.62 7.33 -9.07
CA ILE A 92 14.66 8.20 -8.48
C ILE A 92 15.85 8.38 -9.44
N ASP A 93 16.30 7.31 -10.08
CA ASP A 93 17.40 7.37 -11.05
C ASP A 93 17.05 8.18 -12.30
N ASN A 94 15.78 8.23 -12.67
CA ASN A 94 15.28 9.00 -13.81
C ASN A 94 14.98 10.47 -13.50
N ALA A 95 14.94 10.87 -12.23
CA ALA A 95 14.68 12.23 -11.79
C ALA A 95 15.65 13.24 -12.43
N LYS A 96 15.12 14.41 -12.81
CA LYS A 96 15.87 15.46 -13.53
C LYS A 96 15.99 16.78 -12.76
N LEU A 97 15.00 17.10 -11.92
CA LEU A 97 14.89 18.41 -11.27
C LEU A 97 15.00 18.30 -9.75
N SER A 98 14.09 17.55 -9.13
CA SER A 98 13.97 17.49 -7.67
C SER A 98 13.40 16.18 -7.18
N ILE A 99 13.79 15.83 -5.95
CA ILE A 99 13.24 14.74 -5.17
C ILE A 99 13.04 15.26 -3.75
N ASP A 100 11.78 15.31 -3.30
CA ASP A 100 11.40 15.66 -1.95
C ASP A 100 10.87 14.40 -1.25
N VAL A 101 11.47 14.02 -0.12
CA VAL A 101 11.21 12.78 0.60
C VAL A 101 10.67 13.10 2.00
N ALA A 102 9.45 12.67 2.31
CA ALA A 102 8.97 12.61 3.69
C ALA A 102 8.95 11.13 4.12
N ALA A 103 9.70 10.79 5.16
CA ALA A 103 9.86 9.39 5.55
C ALA A 103 9.97 9.22 7.07
N TYR A 104 9.08 8.42 7.63
CA TYR A 104 9.23 7.97 9.01
C TYR A 104 10.59 7.26 9.23
N SER A 105 10.99 6.38 8.31
CA SER A 105 12.25 5.65 8.38
C SER A 105 12.79 5.30 7.00
N ILE A 106 14.12 5.47 6.83
CA ILE A 106 14.86 5.02 5.65
C ILE A 106 16.01 4.13 6.11
N SER A 107 16.03 2.87 5.66
CA SER A 107 17.15 1.95 5.84
C SER A 107 17.33 1.01 4.64
N LEU A 108 16.47 1.15 3.62
CA LEU A 108 16.56 0.38 2.39
C LEU A 108 17.74 0.88 1.55
N ASN A 109 18.79 0.09 1.50
CA ASN A 109 20.05 0.43 0.85
C ASN A 109 19.87 0.89 -0.61
N SER A 110 18.99 0.21 -1.36
CA SER A 110 18.71 0.54 -2.76
C SER A 110 18.18 1.97 -2.93
N VAL A 111 17.24 2.39 -2.08
CA VAL A 111 16.65 3.73 -2.08
C VAL A 111 17.68 4.77 -1.61
N ARG A 112 18.39 4.52 -0.51
CA ARG A 112 19.43 5.43 -0.01
C ARG A 112 20.49 5.72 -1.07
N TYR A 113 21.03 4.68 -1.74
CA TYR A 113 22.04 4.87 -2.79
C TYR A 113 21.47 5.61 -4.01
N ALA A 114 20.22 5.35 -4.38
CA ALA A 114 19.58 6.05 -5.49
C ALA A 114 19.42 7.55 -5.18
N LEU A 115 19.04 7.92 -3.95
CA LEU A 115 18.93 9.32 -3.50
C LEU A 115 20.30 10.02 -3.51
N ILE A 116 21.34 9.39 -2.97
CA ILE A 116 22.71 9.92 -3.00
C ILE A 116 23.20 10.10 -4.44
N ASN A 117 23.01 9.09 -5.29
CA ASN A 117 23.37 9.18 -6.69
C ASN A 117 22.59 10.27 -7.44
N ALA A 118 21.32 10.50 -7.12
CA ALA A 118 20.53 11.59 -7.69
C ALA A 118 21.11 12.95 -7.29
N HIS A 119 21.47 13.13 -6.02
CA HIS A 119 22.14 14.32 -5.52
C HIS A 119 23.47 14.56 -6.22
N ASP A 120 24.32 13.54 -6.37
CA ASP A 120 25.60 13.62 -7.07
C ASP A 120 25.46 13.98 -8.57
N ARG A 121 24.32 13.61 -9.20
CA ARG A 121 23.96 14.03 -10.56
C ARG A 121 23.52 15.49 -10.67
N GLY A 122 23.34 16.18 -9.53
CA GLY A 122 22.88 17.57 -9.47
C GLY A 122 21.36 17.73 -9.39
N VAL A 123 20.61 16.65 -9.11
CA VAL A 123 19.19 16.74 -8.75
C VAL A 123 19.07 17.34 -7.36
N THR A 124 18.12 18.24 -7.16
CA THR A 124 17.83 18.78 -5.82
C THR A 124 17.13 17.70 -4.99
N VAL A 125 17.85 17.10 -4.07
CA VAL A 125 17.30 16.08 -3.14
C VAL A 125 17.18 16.69 -1.76
N ARG A 126 15.99 16.59 -1.13
CA ARG A 126 15.71 17.06 0.23
C ARG A 126 14.93 15.99 0.99
N ALA A 127 15.05 15.94 2.31
CA ALA A 127 14.27 15.01 3.11
C ALA A 127 13.76 15.62 4.41
N VAL A 128 12.58 15.16 4.84
CA VAL A 128 12.01 15.32 6.18
C VAL A 128 11.91 13.94 6.80
N MET A 129 12.35 13.81 8.05
CA MET A 129 12.46 12.54 8.75
C MET A 129 11.87 12.63 10.15
N GLU A 130 11.34 11.53 10.64
CA GLU A 130 11.07 11.37 12.06
C GLU A 130 12.38 11.52 12.88
N SER A 131 12.35 12.41 13.88
CA SER A 131 13.55 12.80 14.64
C SER A 131 14.20 11.63 15.39
N GLU A 132 13.41 10.66 15.87
CA GLU A 132 13.95 9.47 16.54
C GLU A 132 14.77 8.58 15.59
N ASN A 133 14.63 8.76 14.29
CA ASN A 133 15.37 8.01 13.27
C ASN A 133 16.57 8.77 12.69
N MET A 134 16.79 10.02 13.09
CA MET A 134 17.88 10.85 12.54
C MET A 134 19.29 10.27 12.79
N ASP A 135 19.51 9.58 13.89
CA ASP A 135 20.82 8.98 14.24
C ASP A 135 21.12 7.66 13.51
N ARG A 136 20.20 7.17 12.67
CA ARG A 136 20.42 5.94 11.91
C ARG A 136 21.54 6.12 10.88
N SER A 137 22.35 5.09 10.68
CA SER A 137 23.51 5.10 9.77
C SER A 137 23.15 5.51 8.34
N ASP A 138 21.97 5.14 7.89
CA ASP A 138 21.49 5.43 6.52
C ASP A 138 21.18 6.92 6.36
N VAL A 139 20.56 7.54 7.36
CA VAL A 139 20.29 8.98 7.39
C VAL A 139 21.60 9.77 7.50
N GLN A 140 22.51 9.32 8.37
CA GLN A 140 23.83 9.95 8.51
C GLN A 140 24.64 9.88 7.20
N ALA A 141 24.56 8.77 6.46
CA ALA A 141 25.24 8.65 5.16
C ALA A 141 24.66 9.63 4.10
N MET A 142 23.34 9.89 4.12
CA MET A 142 22.74 10.90 3.25
C MET A 142 23.15 12.32 3.64
N LEU A 143 23.22 12.64 4.94
CA LEU A 143 23.74 13.91 5.45
C LEU A 143 25.21 14.11 5.07
N GLU A 144 26.06 13.10 5.22
CA GLU A 144 27.47 13.12 4.81
C GLU A 144 27.65 13.34 3.30
N ALA A 145 26.70 12.84 2.48
CA ALA A 145 26.66 13.10 1.05
C ALA A 145 26.20 14.52 0.69
N GLY A 146 25.75 15.31 1.68
CA GLY A 146 25.33 16.70 1.49
C GLY A 146 23.85 16.90 1.20
N ILE A 147 23.03 15.86 1.34
CA ILE A 147 21.56 15.97 1.24
C ILE A 147 21.03 16.71 2.48
N PRO A 148 20.32 17.84 2.33
CA PRO A 148 19.70 18.50 3.47
C PRO A 148 18.53 17.68 4.01
N ILE A 149 18.57 17.38 5.30
CA ILE A 149 17.56 16.61 6.02
C ILE A 149 17.12 17.38 7.26
N VAL A 150 15.79 17.50 7.46
CA VAL A 150 15.16 18.11 8.62
C VAL A 150 14.47 17.03 9.43
N GLY A 151 14.64 17.02 10.75
CA GLY A 151 13.84 16.21 11.68
C GLY A 151 12.63 16.99 12.15
N ASP A 152 11.59 16.26 12.59
CA ASP A 152 10.38 16.85 13.16
C ASP A 152 10.62 17.53 14.53
N ASN A 153 9.58 18.18 15.08
CA ASN A 153 9.66 18.89 16.36
C ASN A 153 9.27 18.05 17.58
N GLN A 154 9.02 16.74 17.39
CA GLN A 154 8.67 15.76 18.44
C GLN A 154 7.32 16.03 19.16
N GLN A 155 6.39 16.74 18.54
CA GLN A 155 5.03 16.92 19.10
C GLN A 155 4.07 15.79 18.75
N GLY A 156 4.40 15.00 17.75
CA GLY A 156 3.72 13.81 17.26
C GLY A 156 4.75 12.93 16.58
N LEU A 157 4.35 12.17 15.59
CA LEU A 157 5.26 11.46 14.68
C LEU A 157 5.19 12.12 13.31
N MET A 158 6.33 12.40 12.70
CA MET A 158 6.38 12.60 11.27
C MET A 158 6.26 11.23 10.60
N HIS A 159 5.02 10.83 10.37
CA HIS A 159 4.70 9.46 9.97
C HIS A 159 4.37 9.31 8.48
N ASP A 160 4.52 10.35 7.72
CA ASP A 160 4.41 10.30 6.26
C ASP A 160 5.43 9.36 5.61
N LYS A 161 5.05 8.82 4.46
CA LYS A 161 5.86 7.94 3.62
C LYS A 161 5.59 8.27 2.17
N PHE A 162 6.13 9.43 1.72
CA PHE A 162 5.97 9.81 0.33
C PHE A 162 7.26 10.36 -0.29
N ILE A 163 7.32 10.30 -1.61
CA ILE A 163 8.38 10.91 -2.41
C ILE A 163 7.74 11.65 -3.58
N VAL A 164 8.01 12.94 -3.68
CA VAL A 164 7.63 13.77 -4.85
C VAL A 164 8.83 13.86 -5.78
N ILE A 165 8.66 13.45 -7.05
CA ILE A 165 9.73 13.50 -8.06
C ILE A 165 9.36 14.50 -9.13
N ASP A 166 10.30 15.43 -9.43
CA ASP A 166 10.20 16.43 -10.49
C ASP A 166 8.92 17.28 -10.46
N ARG A 167 8.24 17.35 -9.31
CA ARG A 167 6.94 18.00 -9.10
C ARG A 167 5.85 17.54 -10.08
N SER A 168 5.94 16.30 -10.53
CA SER A 168 5.06 15.73 -11.54
C SER A 168 4.52 14.36 -11.19
N GLU A 169 5.11 13.69 -10.23
CA GLU A 169 4.66 12.41 -9.73
C GLU A 169 4.89 12.27 -8.22
N VAL A 170 4.05 11.46 -7.59
CA VAL A 170 4.11 11.16 -6.16
C VAL A 170 4.11 9.65 -5.97
N TRP A 171 5.01 9.19 -5.12
CA TRP A 171 5.00 7.84 -4.54
C TRP A 171 4.50 7.94 -3.11
N MET A 172 3.42 7.23 -2.75
CA MET A 172 2.84 7.24 -1.40
C MET A 172 2.23 5.88 -1.07
N GLY A 173 1.93 5.66 0.19
CA GLY A 173 1.27 4.45 0.69
C GLY A 173 1.64 4.14 2.14
N SER A 174 1.59 2.86 2.49
CA SER A 174 1.90 2.43 3.85
C SER A 174 3.36 2.05 4.09
N MET A 175 4.14 1.82 3.02
CA MET A 175 5.49 1.25 3.09
C MET A 175 6.51 2.23 3.68
N ASN A 176 7.14 1.89 4.80
CA ASN A 176 8.39 2.51 5.21
C ASN A 176 9.50 2.14 4.21
N PHE A 177 10.43 3.05 3.96
CA PHE A 177 11.55 2.79 3.04
C PHE A 177 12.66 2.00 3.74
N THR A 178 12.28 0.83 4.29
CA THR A 178 13.14 -0.09 5.05
C THR A 178 13.14 -1.48 4.42
N ASP A 179 14.15 -2.30 4.75
CA ASP A 179 14.18 -3.69 4.27
C ASP A 179 12.93 -4.46 4.74
N SER A 180 12.53 -4.32 6.02
CA SER A 180 11.29 -4.94 6.52
C SER A 180 10.06 -4.41 5.78
N GLY A 181 9.95 -3.09 5.56
CA GLY A 181 8.82 -2.50 4.85
C GLY A 181 8.66 -3.03 3.43
N ALA A 182 9.75 -3.34 2.75
CA ALA A 182 9.73 -3.82 1.37
C ALA A 182 9.59 -5.34 1.24
N TYR A 183 10.01 -6.12 2.27
CA TYR A 183 10.18 -7.57 2.13
C TYR A 183 9.55 -8.42 3.25
N ASP A 184 9.33 -7.87 4.45
CA ASP A 184 8.81 -8.63 5.58
C ASP A 184 7.37 -8.23 5.96
N ASP A 185 6.95 -6.99 5.62
CA ASP A 185 5.65 -6.43 5.98
C ASP A 185 4.68 -6.44 4.80
N ASN A 186 3.37 -6.56 5.07
CA ASN A 186 2.33 -6.35 4.06
C ASN A 186 2.09 -4.85 3.88
N ASN A 187 2.44 -4.32 2.72
CA ASN A 187 2.34 -2.90 2.37
C ASN A 187 1.76 -2.66 0.98
N ASN A 188 1.24 -1.46 0.76
CA ASN A 188 0.94 -0.92 -0.55
C ASN A 188 1.79 0.32 -0.85
N VAL A 189 2.07 0.54 -2.12
CA VAL A 189 2.71 1.76 -2.64
C VAL A 189 2.02 2.13 -3.94
N MET A 190 1.59 3.38 -4.06
CA MET A 190 1.05 3.92 -5.30
C MET A 190 1.93 5.03 -5.83
N ARG A 191 2.16 5.02 -7.13
CA ARG A 191 2.77 6.12 -7.89
C ARG A 191 1.68 6.80 -8.70
N VAL A 192 1.50 8.10 -8.52
CA VAL A 192 0.51 8.90 -9.24
C VAL A 192 1.21 9.91 -10.14
N PHE A 193 0.88 9.91 -11.42
CA PHE A 193 1.37 10.88 -12.41
C PHE A 193 0.39 12.04 -12.51
N SER A 194 0.55 13.03 -11.63
CA SER A 194 -0.29 14.22 -11.60
C SER A 194 0.46 15.41 -11.00
N THR A 195 0.55 16.50 -11.74
CA THR A 195 1.15 17.73 -11.23
C THR A 195 0.33 18.39 -10.12
N LYS A 196 -0.98 18.16 -10.07
CA LYS A 196 -1.86 18.67 -9.00
C LYS A 196 -1.66 17.91 -7.69
N VAL A 197 -1.67 16.57 -7.76
CA VAL A 197 -1.37 15.74 -6.59
C VAL A 197 0.07 16.01 -6.12
N ALA A 198 1.03 16.15 -7.06
CA ALA A 198 2.40 16.50 -6.71
C ALA A 198 2.53 17.90 -6.08
N GLU A 199 1.65 18.85 -6.44
CA GLU A 199 1.59 20.17 -5.80
C GLU A 199 1.10 20.05 -4.35
N ASP A 200 0.05 19.25 -4.07
CA ASP A 200 -0.47 19.04 -2.72
C ASP A 200 0.63 18.48 -1.79
N TYR A 201 1.27 17.38 -2.20
CA TYR A 201 2.37 16.76 -1.45
C TYR A 201 3.63 17.66 -1.36
N SER A 202 3.84 18.56 -2.33
CA SER A 202 4.95 19.53 -2.28
C SER A 202 4.67 20.68 -1.30
N VAL A 203 3.41 21.07 -1.12
CA VAL A 203 3.01 22.08 -0.12
C VAL A 203 3.19 21.49 1.28
N GLU A 204 2.71 20.27 1.52
CA GLU A 204 2.91 19.54 2.76
C GLU A 204 4.39 19.39 3.10
N PHE A 205 5.19 18.89 2.15
CA PHE A 205 6.64 18.78 2.34
C PHE A 205 7.30 20.14 2.68
N LYS A 206 6.88 21.21 2.02
CA LYS A 206 7.44 22.54 2.24
C LYS A 206 7.10 23.09 3.63
N GLU A 207 5.89 22.87 4.11
CA GLU A 207 5.48 23.26 5.45
C GLU A 207 6.39 22.65 6.52
N MET A 208 6.67 21.35 6.38
CA MET A 208 7.61 20.64 7.26
C MET A 208 9.07 21.10 7.05
N PHE A 209 9.55 21.13 5.81
CA PHE A 209 10.97 21.33 5.51
C PHE A 209 11.41 22.79 5.62
N GLU A 210 10.60 23.75 5.12
CA GLU A 210 10.97 25.18 5.07
C GLU A 210 10.44 25.95 6.29
N ASP A 211 9.19 25.65 6.72
CA ASP A 211 8.52 26.40 7.78
C ASP A 211 8.65 25.73 9.15
N ASN A 212 9.21 24.51 9.21
CA ASN A 212 9.41 23.71 10.43
C ASN A 212 8.14 23.52 11.25
N LYS A 213 7.02 23.28 10.57
CA LYS A 213 5.73 22.99 11.18
C LYS A 213 5.41 21.52 11.07
N PHE A 214 4.98 20.94 12.16
CA PHE A 214 4.67 19.53 12.32
C PHE A 214 3.50 19.34 13.28
N GLY A 215 2.75 18.25 13.10
CA GLY A 215 1.67 17.90 13.99
C GLY A 215 0.68 19.03 14.20
N PRO A 216 0.29 19.39 15.44
CA PRO A 216 -0.71 20.41 15.71
C PRO A 216 -0.37 21.85 15.25
N ASP A 217 0.85 22.09 14.79
CA ASP A 217 1.30 23.42 14.33
C ASP A 217 1.10 23.62 12.81
N VAL A 218 0.67 22.57 12.07
CA VAL A 218 0.37 22.64 10.64
C VAL A 218 -0.91 23.42 10.35
N VAL A 219 -1.07 23.84 9.10
CA VAL A 219 -2.21 24.66 8.65
C VAL A 219 -2.76 24.07 7.35
N ALA A 220 -4.05 23.80 7.28
CA ALA A 220 -4.71 23.27 6.10
C ALA A 220 -4.47 24.14 4.86
N GLU A 221 -3.58 23.71 4.00
CA GLU A 221 -3.20 24.38 2.74
C GLU A 221 -3.10 23.38 1.58
N THR A 222 -4.02 22.40 1.47
CA THR A 222 -4.07 21.44 0.36
C THR A 222 -4.66 22.11 -0.88
N PRO A 223 -3.85 22.52 -1.88
CA PRO A 223 -4.34 23.35 -3.01
C PRO A 223 -5.36 22.64 -3.89
N ASN A 224 -5.27 21.33 -4.03
CA ASN A 224 -6.12 20.52 -4.89
C ASN A 224 -6.71 19.34 -4.12
N PRO A 225 -7.51 19.57 -3.05
CA PRO A 225 -8.01 18.48 -2.20
C PRO A 225 -8.89 17.47 -2.96
N LYS A 226 -9.36 17.85 -4.15
CA LYS A 226 -10.08 16.97 -5.09
C LYS A 226 -9.51 17.14 -6.49
N VAL A 227 -9.06 16.05 -7.06
CA VAL A 227 -8.47 15.98 -8.40
C VAL A 227 -9.23 14.94 -9.23
N THR A 228 -9.56 15.28 -10.48
CA THR A 228 -10.08 14.30 -11.44
C THR A 228 -8.99 13.98 -12.47
N ILE A 229 -8.66 12.68 -12.61
CA ILE A 229 -7.69 12.18 -13.59
C ILE A 229 -8.37 11.06 -14.38
N ASP A 230 -8.45 11.21 -15.70
CA ASP A 230 -9.09 10.24 -16.61
C ASP A 230 -10.48 9.77 -16.14
N GLY A 231 -11.26 10.71 -15.59
CA GLY A 231 -12.61 10.44 -15.08
C GLY A 231 -12.65 9.84 -13.66
N THR A 232 -11.52 9.53 -13.06
CA THR A 232 -11.41 9.09 -11.66
C THR A 232 -11.29 10.29 -10.75
N GLU A 233 -12.13 10.37 -9.71
CA GLU A 233 -11.99 11.35 -8.62
C GLU A 233 -11.02 10.82 -7.55
N LEU A 234 -10.08 11.66 -7.18
CA LEU A 234 -9.14 11.46 -6.07
C LEU A 234 -9.37 12.58 -5.07
N GLU A 235 -9.39 12.23 -3.79
CA GLU A 235 -9.41 13.16 -2.66
C GLU A 235 -8.12 12.99 -1.85
N VAL A 236 -7.41 14.09 -1.59
CA VAL A 236 -6.11 14.09 -0.89
C VAL A 236 -6.28 14.80 0.43
N PHE A 237 -5.77 14.20 1.50
CA PHE A 237 -5.85 14.73 2.86
C PHE A 237 -4.54 14.52 3.58
N PHE A 238 -4.19 15.52 4.41
CA PHE A 238 -3.09 15.44 5.37
C PHE A 238 -3.63 15.63 6.79
N SER A 239 -3.13 14.90 7.74
CA SER A 239 -3.46 15.13 9.15
C SER A 239 -2.28 15.77 9.87
N PRO A 240 -2.61 16.56 10.90
CA PRO A 240 -3.91 16.65 11.58
C PRO A 240 -4.87 17.72 11.05
N ASP A 241 -4.52 18.51 10.06
CA ASP A 241 -5.20 19.74 9.68
C ASP A 241 -6.38 19.59 8.69
N ASP A 242 -6.37 18.57 7.81
CA ASP A 242 -7.43 18.32 6.83
C ASP A 242 -8.61 17.47 7.37
N HIS A 243 -8.62 17.14 8.68
CA HIS A 243 -9.70 16.40 9.32
C HIS A 243 -10.01 15.04 8.64
N VAL A 244 -8.99 14.22 8.48
CA VAL A 244 -9.03 12.92 7.79
C VAL A 244 -10.14 12.01 8.32
N LEU A 245 -10.33 11.98 9.65
CA LEU A 245 -11.37 11.18 10.31
C LEU A 245 -12.77 11.49 9.75
N ASN A 246 -13.10 12.78 9.59
CA ASN A 246 -14.41 13.20 9.08
C ASN A 246 -14.64 12.71 7.65
N SER A 247 -13.61 12.77 6.81
CA SER A 247 -13.67 12.35 5.41
C SER A 247 -13.81 10.84 5.28
N LEU A 248 -13.09 10.06 6.11
CA LEU A 248 -13.26 8.61 6.20
C LEU A 248 -14.65 8.22 6.73
N TYR A 249 -15.11 8.87 7.79
CA TYR A 249 -16.45 8.65 8.35
C TYR A 249 -17.53 8.90 7.29
N ASP A 250 -17.42 10.01 6.57
CA ASP A 250 -18.35 10.36 5.49
C ASP A 250 -18.36 9.32 4.37
N ALA A 251 -17.19 8.81 3.96
CA ALA A 251 -17.09 7.76 2.95
C ALA A 251 -17.73 6.45 3.44
N LEU A 252 -17.40 6.00 4.65
CA LEU A 252 -17.95 4.79 5.26
C LEU A 252 -19.46 4.89 5.49
N SER A 253 -19.97 6.06 5.92
CA SER A 253 -21.41 6.28 6.16
C SER A 253 -22.26 6.13 4.90
N LYS A 254 -21.67 6.37 3.73
CA LYS A 254 -22.30 6.24 2.40
C LYS A 254 -22.20 4.85 1.80
N ALA A 255 -21.53 3.91 2.48
CA ALA A 255 -21.46 2.53 2.01
C ALA A 255 -22.85 1.91 1.86
N GLU A 256 -23.09 1.21 0.76
CA GLU A 256 -24.38 0.63 0.38
C GLU A 256 -24.39 -0.91 0.39
N SER A 257 -23.23 -1.55 0.26
CA SER A 257 -23.12 -3.00 0.10
C SER A 257 -22.07 -3.67 0.93
N SER A 258 -20.88 -3.07 1.04
CA SER A 258 -19.74 -3.72 1.71
C SER A 258 -18.68 -2.75 2.23
N ILE A 259 -18.01 -3.16 3.30
CA ILE A 259 -16.80 -2.53 3.83
C ILE A 259 -15.79 -3.63 4.10
N TYR A 260 -14.63 -3.56 3.45
CA TYR A 260 -13.47 -4.39 3.76
C TYR A 260 -12.35 -3.51 4.27
N PHE A 261 -11.57 -3.99 5.24
CA PHE A 261 -10.43 -3.23 5.74
C PHE A 261 -9.21 -4.09 6.07
N LEU A 262 -8.05 -3.49 5.91
CA LEU A 262 -6.77 -3.96 6.38
C LEU A 262 -6.18 -2.88 7.28
N ALA A 263 -6.04 -3.17 8.58
CA ALA A 263 -5.69 -2.15 9.57
C ALA A 263 -4.50 -2.57 10.44
N TYR A 264 -3.36 -1.89 10.27
CA TYR A 264 -2.23 -2.03 11.19
C TYR A 264 -2.67 -1.65 12.61
N SER A 265 -3.05 -0.41 12.85
CA SER A 265 -3.60 0.03 14.14
C SER A 265 -5.02 0.54 13.96
N PHE A 266 -5.97 0.02 14.74
CA PHE A 266 -7.35 0.44 14.70
C PHE A 266 -7.87 0.66 16.14
N THR A 267 -7.83 1.92 16.58
CA THR A 267 -8.23 2.34 17.92
C THR A 267 -9.21 3.54 17.91
N SER A 268 -9.60 4.02 16.71
CA SER A 268 -10.62 5.08 16.56
C SER A 268 -12.01 4.50 16.81
N ASN A 269 -12.63 4.89 17.93
CA ASN A 269 -13.99 4.47 18.25
C ASN A 269 -15.00 4.98 17.20
N GLU A 270 -14.82 6.20 16.67
CA GLU A 270 -15.73 6.78 15.68
C GLU A 270 -15.77 5.96 14.39
N LEU A 271 -14.59 5.54 13.88
CA LEU A 271 -14.52 4.66 12.72
C LEU A 271 -15.02 3.24 13.04
N GLY A 272 -14.73 2.75 14.25
CA GLY A 272 -15.26 1.46 14.72
C GLY A 272 -16.78 1.46 14.84
N ASP A 273 -17.36 2.54 15.37
CA ASP A 273 -18.81 2.67 15.52
C ASP A 273 -19.53 2.67 14.17
N ILE A 274 -19.08 3.46 13.19
CA ILE A 274 -19.71 3.48 11.86
C ILE A 274 -19.57 2.14 11.13
N VAL A 275 -18.45 1.43 11.27
CA VAL A 275 -18.27 0.08 10.71
C VAL A 275 -19.28 -0.90 11.31
N ARG A 276 -19.48 -0.88 12.64
CA ARG A 276 -20.48 -1.72 13.33
C ARG A 276 -21.91 -1.34 12.95
N GLU A 277 -22.21 -0.04 12.82
CA GLU A 277 -23.51 0.46 12.37
C GLU A 277 -23.84 -0.07 10.97
N LYS A 278 -22.93 0.02 10.02
CA LYS A 278 -23.11 -0.49 8.67
C LYS A 278 -23.30 -2.01 8.63
N ALA A 279 -22.57 -2.76 9.45
CA ALA A 279 -22.82 -4.18 9.61
C ALA A 279 -24.24 -4.48 10.15
N ALA A 280 -24.71 -3.70 11.13
CA ALA A 280 -26.07 -3.83 11.68
C ALA A 280 -27.16 -3.46 10.66
N GLU A 281 -26.86 -2.58 9.70
CA GLU A 281 -27.72 -2.29 8.53
C GLU A 281 -27.76 -3.45 7.51
N GLY A 282 -26.88 -4.45 7.65
CA GLY A 282 -26.85 -5.65 6.82
C GLY A 282 -25.80 -5.63 5.70
N LEU A 283 -24.87 -4.69 5.72
CA LEU A 283 -23.74 -4.67 4.79
C LEU A 283 -22.77 -5.83 5.10
N THR A 284 -22.07 -6.30 4.08
CA THR A 284 -20.96 -7.22 4.25
C THR A 284 -19.76 -6.48 4.84
N VAL A 285 -19.35 -6.83 6.06
CA VAL A 285 -18.16 -6.25 6.70
C VAL A 285 -17.16 -7.35 7.00
N LYS A 286 -15.92 -7.17 6.53
CA LYS A 286 -14.79 -8.08 6.82
C LYS A 286 -13.52 -7.28 7.04
N GLY A 287 -12.66 -7.75 7.96
CA GLY A 287 -11.41 -7.08 8.25
C GLY A 287 -10.27 -8.02 8.59
N VAL A 288 -9.05 -7.52 8.43
CA VAL A 288 -7.85 -8.10 9.02
C VAL A 288 -7.12 -7.00 9.79
N MET A 289 -6.73 -7.31 11.03
CA MET A 289 -5.98 -6.43 11.91
C MET A 289 -4.66 -7.07 12.29
N ASP A 290 -3.63 -6.27 12.45
CA ASP A 290 -2.30 -6.71 12.87
C ASP A 290 -2.35 -7.29 14.29
N GLU A 291 -1.85 -8.53 14.48
CA GLU A 291 -1.94 -9.24 15.76
C GLU A 291 -1.12 -8.57 16.87
N GLU A 292 0.06 -8.02 16.54
CA GLU A 292 0.91 -7.34 17.52
C GLU A 292 0.25 -6.03 17.99
N GLN A 293 -0.41 -5.31 17.09
CA GLN A 293 -1.14 -4.08 17.43
C GLN A 293 -2.40 -4.37 18.23
N ILE A 294 -3.11 -5.46 17.95
CA ILE A 294 -4.23 -5.90 18.80
C ILE A 294 -3.74 -6.16 20.22
N ALA A 295 -2.60 -6.82 20.38
CA ALA A 295 -2.08 -7.20 21.69
C ALA A 295 -1.48 -6.01 22.47
N SER A 296 -0.88 -5.02 21.78
CA SER A 296 -0.13 -3.91 22.39
C SER A 296 -0.94 -2.63 22.58
N ASN A 297 -1.93 -2.36 21.74
CA ASN A 297 -2.71 -1.14 21.81
C ASN A 297 -3.78 -1.18 22.90
N THR A 298 -3.96 -0.04 23.56
CA THR A 298 -5.12 0.16 24.44
C THR A 298 -6.29 0.68 23.62
N GLY A 299 -7.48 0.08 23.77
CA GLY A 299 -8.70 0.52 23.08
C GLY A 299 -8.76 0.08 21.62
N THR A 300 -8.16 -1.07 21.29
CA THR A 300 -8.31 -1.68 19.97
C THR A 300 -9.77 -2.02 19.67
N GLU A 301 -10.20 -1.81 18.43
CA GLU A 301 -11.56 -2.13 17.95
C GLU A 301 -11.77 -3.62 17.67
N TYR A 302 -10.74 -4.48 17.81
CA TYR A 302 -10.84 -5.91 17.53
C TYR A 302 -11.94 -6.59 18.37
N ASP A 303 -11.86 -6.49 19.70
CA ASP A 303 -12.87 -7.08 20.59
C ASP A 303 -14.28 -6.51 20.37
N PRO A 304 -14.49 -5.17 20.23
CA PRO A 304 -15.76 -4.61 19.82
C PRO A 304 -16.33 -5.16 18.51
N PHE A 305 -15.48 -5.40 17.49
CA PHE A 305 -15.94 -6.03 16.25
C PHE A 305 -16.37 -7.47 16.45
N LEU A 306 -15.64 -8.28 17.21
CA LEU A 306 -16.04 -9.66 17.54
C LEU A 306 -17.34 -9.71 18.34
N GLN A 307 -17.55 -8.78 19.29
CA GLN A 307 -18.80 -8.69 20.08
C GLN A 307 -20.01 -8.33 19.21
N ALA A 308 -19.79 -7.67 18.07
CA ALA A 308 -20.80 -7.37 17.07
C ALA A 308 -20.94 -8.45 15.98
N ASP A 309 -20.33 -9.63 16.16
CA ASP A 309 -20.31 -10.76 15.23
C ASP A 309 -19.76 -10.39 13.83
N LEU A 310 -18.82 -9.45 13.74
CA LEU A 310 -18.14 -9.12 12.50
C LEU A 310 -17.05 -10.14 12.16
N ASP A 311 -16.88 -10.42 10.87
CA ASP A 311 -15.85 -11.30 10.32
C ASP A 311 -14.50 -10.56 10.25
N VAL A 312 -13.87 -10.37 11.43
CA VAL A 312 -12.58 -9.71 11.59
C VAL A 312 -11.57 -10.70 12.14
N LYS A 313 -10.43 -10.78 11.49
CA LYS A 313 -9.35 -11.74 11.82
C LYS A 313 -8.08 -11.02 12.22
N LYS A 314 -7.22 -11.75 12.92
CA LYS A 314 -5.82 -11.41 13.11
C LYS A 314 -5.04 -11.82 11.87
N ASP A 315 -4.05 -11.05 11.49
CA ASP A 315 -3.20 -11.42 10.38
C ASP A 315 -2.34 -12.67 10.69
N GLY A 316 -1.79 -13.28 9.64
CA GLY A 316 -0.93 -14.48 9.78
C GLY A 316 0.48 -14.23 9.24
N ASN A 317 0.90 -12.96 9.15
CA ASN A 317 2.23 -12.60 8.69
C ASN A 317 3.24 -12.69 9.84
N GLU A 318 4.47 -13.15 9.57
CA GLU A 318 5.57 -13.11 10.57
C GLU A 318 6.08 -11.68 10.81
N GLY A 319 6.01 -10.80 9.78
CA GLY A 319 6.21 -9.36 9.89
C GLY A 319 4.87 -8.64 10.14
N LEU A 320 4.82 -7.35 9.86
CA LEU A 320 3.63 -6.54 10.13
C LEU A 320 2.60 -6.65 9.00
N MET A 321 1.33 -6.73 9.34
CA MET A 321 0.25 -6.40 8.41
C MET A 321 0.07 -4.88 8.44
N HIS A 322 0.91 -4.18 7.68
CA HIS A 322 1.14 -2.74 7.83
C HIS A 322 0.24 -1.85 6.97
N HIS A 323 -0.77 -2.43 6.31
CA HIS A 323 -1.78 -1.68 5.58
C HIS A 323 -2.63 -0.77 6.49
N LYS A 324 -3.14 0.32 5.92
CA LYS A 324 -4.18 1.20 6.47
C LYS A 324 -5.14 1.48 5.32
N VAL A 325 -6.08 0.55 5.10
CA VAL A 325 -6.93 0.51 3.90
C VAL A 325 -8.38 0.26 4.28
N PHE A 326 -9.28 1.05 3.72
CA PHE A 326 -10.69 0.71 3.58
C PHE A 326 -11.05 0.53 2.11
N ILE A 327 -11.83 -0.51 1.81
CA ILE A 327 -12.43 -0.75 0.49
C ILE A 327 -13.93 -0.71 0.66
N ILE A 328 -14.59 0.23 0.01
CA ILE A 328 -16.01 0.51 0.18
C ILE A 328 -16.73 0.14 -1.11
N ASP A 329 -17.77 -0.72 -0.98
CA ASP A 329 -18.62 -1.18 -2.08
C ASP A 329 -17.85 -1.79 -3.27
N GLU A 330 -16.59 -2.19 -3.03
CA GLU A 330 -15.64 -2.66 -4.06
C GLU A 330 -15.40 -1.63 -5.20
N LYS A 331 -15.66 -0.35 -4.92
CA LYS A 331 -15.58 0.77 -5.88
C LYS A 331 -14.71 1.92 -5.42
N ILE A 332 -14.58 2.11 -4.11
CA ILE A 332 -13.83 3.19 -3.50
C ILE A 332 -12.76 2.58 -2.63
N VAL A 333 -11.57 3.15 -2.66
CA VAL A 333 -10.49 2.76 -1.74
C VAL A 333 -9.93 3.99 -1.04
N ALA A 334 -9.78 3.90 0.28
CA ALA A 334 -9.05 4.87 1.09
C ALA A 334 -7.78 4.21 1.63
N PHE A 335 -6.63 4.83 1.44
CA PHE A 335 -5.34 4.30 1.89
C PHE A 335 -4.29 5.40 2.07
N GLY A 336 -3.21 5.11 2.78
CA GLY A 336 -2.11 6.03 3.01
C GLY A 336 -1.21 5.58 4.16
N SER A 337 -0.61 6.55 4.84
CA SER A 337 0.14 6.32 6.08
C SER A 337 -0.76 6.35 7.33
N TYR A 338 -1.95 6.97 7.23
CA TYR A 338 -2.87 7.27 8.31
C TYR A 338 -3.38 6.02 9.02
N ASN A 339 -2.94 5.79 10.25
CA ASN A 339 -3.50 4.76 11.12
C ASN A 339 -4.89 5.17 11.61
N PHE A 340 -5.78 4.22 11.79
CA PHE A 340 -7.15 4.51 12.28
C PHE A 340 -7.14 4.74 13.79
N SER A 341 -6.54 5.87 14.21
CA SER A 341 -6.29 6.20 15.61
C SER A 341 -6.37 7.71 15.88
N ASN A 342 -6.66 8.08 17.12
CA ASN A 342 -6.68 9.49 17.52
C ASN A 342 -5.31 10.17 17.40
N SER A 343 -4.21 9.43 17.55
CA SER A 343 -2.88 10.03 17.39
C SER A 343 -2.61 10.42 15.94
N ALA A 344 -3.08 9.62 14.99
CA ALA A 344 -2.99 9.94 13.57
C ALA A 344 -3.84 11.18 13.22
N GLU A 345 -5.03 11.35 13.85
CA GLU A 345 -5.91 12.49 13.60
C GLU A 345 -5.43 13.79 14.22
N GLU A 346 -4.85 13.74 15.44
CA GLU A 346 -4.65 14.92 16.26
C GLU A 346 -3.17 15.37 16.37
N LYS A 347 -2.22 14.50 16.02
CA LYS A 347 -0.81 14.72 16.40
C LYS A 347 0.22 14.42 15.35
N ASN A 348 -0.01 13.38 14.53
CA ASN A 348 0.98 12.91 13.59
C ASN A 348 0.80 13.61 12.24
N ASP A 349 1.91 13.79 11.53
CA ASP A 349 1.90 14.16 10.12
C ASP A 349 1.69 12.88 9.29
N GLU A 350 0.50 12.74 8.70
CA GLU A 350 0.09 11.56 7.93
C GLU A 350 -0.61 11.98 6.64
N ASN A 351 -0.65 11.11 5.66
CA ASN A 351 -1.47 11.30 4.47
C ASN A 351 -2.52 10.21 4.28
N LEU A 352 -3.63 10.59 3.68
CA LEU A 352 -4.67 9.69 3.20
C LEU A 352 -5.13 10.12 1.81
N ILE A 353 -5.37 9.16 0.93
CA ILE A 353 -6.01 9.38 -0.36
C ILE A 353 -7.26 8.51 -0.47
N ILE A 354 -8.36 9.08 -0.99
CA ILE A 354 -9.59 8.35 -1.32
C ILE A 354 -9.72 8.37 -2.84
N ILE A 355 -9.87 7.19 -3.45
CA ILE A 355 -9.94 7.02 -4.90
C ILE A 355 -11.27 6.35 -5.27
N HIS A 356 -12.06 7.02 -6.12
CA HIS A 356 -13.32 6.52 -6.63
C HIS A 356 -13.09 5.80 -7.97
N ASN A 357 -12.60 4.56 -7.90
CA ASN A 357 -12.29 3.76 -9.09
C ASN A 357 -12.43 2.26 -8.80
N GLU A 358 -13.38 1.61 -9.47
CA GLU A 358 -13.68 0.18 -9.29
C GLU A 358 -12.48 -0.71 -9.65
N GLN A 359 -11.72 -0.40 -10.70
CA GLN A 359 -10.59 -1.22 -11.10
C GLN A 359 -9.46 -1.19 -10.05
N ILE A 360 -9.19 -0.01 -9.47
CA ILE A 360 -8.22 0.13 -8.38
C ILE A 360 -8.75 -0.58 -7.13
N ALA A 361 -10.02 -0.40 -6.78
CA ALA A 361 -10.64 -1.08 -5.65
C ALA A 361 -10.57 -2.62 -5.79
N GLN A 362 -10.73 -3.16 -6.99
CA GLN A 362 -10.57 -4.59 -7.27
C GLN A 362 -9.12 -5.09 -7.05
N GLN A 363 -8.10 -4.26 -7.28
CA GLN A 363 -6.71 -4.63 -6.95
C GLN A 363 -6.52 -4.72 -5.42
N TYR A 364 -7.08 -3.78 -4.68
CA TYR A 364 -7.07 -3.84 -3.22
C TYR A 364 -7.92 -5.01 -2.69
N MET A 365 -9.00 -5.39 -3.36
CA MET A 365 -9.76 -6.61 -3.02
C MET A 365 -8.95 -7.89 -3.23
N GLN A 366 -8.11 -7.97 -4.27
CA GLN A 366 -7.19 -9.09 -4.45
C GLN A 366 -6.17 -9.15 -3.32
N GLU A 367 -5.61 -8.01 -2.93
CA GLU A 367 -4.70 -7.93 -1.77
C GLU A 367 -5.41 -8.30 -0.47
N PHE A 368 -6.63 -7.77 -0.24
CA PHE A 368 -7.45 -8.14 0.91
C PHE A 368 -7.64 -9.66 0.99
N GLN A 369 -8.02 -10.30 -0.11
CA GLN A 369 -8.23 -11.76 -0.16
C GLN A 369 -6.94 -12.53 0.10
N ARG A 370 -5.80 -12.06 -0.41
CA ARG A 370 -4.49 -12.66 -0.15
C ARG A 370 -4.18 -12.62 1.34
N VAL A 371 -4.24 -11.46 1.98
CA VAL A 371 -3.97 -11.29 3.41
C VAL A 371 -4.98 -12.06 4.25
N TYR A 372 -6.28 -11.94 3.92
CA TYR A 372 -7.35 -12.62 4.64
C TYR A 372 -7.27 -14.15 4.58
N SER A 373 -6.73 -14.71 3.50
CA SER A 373 -6.54 -16.16 3.35
C SER A 373 -5.46 -16.74 4.29
N HIS A 374 -4.53 -15.94 4.74
CA HIS A 374 -3.48 -16.30 5.71
C HIS A 374 -3.87 -15.95 7.16
N ALA A 375 -4.91 -15.12 7.32
CA ALA A 375 -5.37 -14.63 8.61
C ALA A 375 -6.08 -15.74 9.44
N HIS A 376 -6.08 -15.58 10.75
CA HIS A 376 -6.68 -16.54 11.71
C HIS A 376 -7.56 -15.81 12.76
N GLU A 377 -8.34 -16.60 13.53
CA GLU A 377 -9.24 -16.08 14.58
C GLU A 377 -8.48 -15.62 15.84
#